data_42010ec9abe2d8bc36fb20edffebbdfe
#
_entry.id   42010ec9abe2d8bc36fb20edffebbdfe
#
_cell.length_a   1.000
_cell.length_b   1.000
_cell.length_c   1.000
_cell.angle_alpha   90.00
_cell.angle_beta   90.00
_cell.angle_gamma   90.00
#
_symmetry.space_group_name_H-M   'P 1'
#
loop_
_entity.id
_entity.type
_entity.pdbx_description
1 polymer ?
#
loop_
_entity_poly.entity_id
_entity_poly.type
_entity_poly.pdbx_seq_one_letter_code
_entity_poly.pdbx_strand_id
1 'polypeptide(L)'
;VETTEEERRALVLTDADLLALARWAVVIENHYDRPMDIEWAKDGVSGELFIVQARPETVQARRSGATLTSYEVSDHGPLLLEGLSVGSGAATGQVCRLDSPDEGDRFPTGAILVADATDPDWVPVMQRAAAVVTNRGGRTSHAAIVSRELGVPAVVGTVTATAALAEGRQITVSCAGGDVGRVFDGTAAITTRELALDDIPDTNTNVMVNLANPGAALNWWRLPTAGIGLARMAFIIGEHIAAHPMALAHPDRIDAP
;
A
#
# COMPACT_ATOMS: atom_id res chain seq x y z
N VAL A 1 17.07 -21.50 1.60
CA VAL A 1 17.31 -22.23 0.34
C VAL A 1 17.39 -21.21 -0.79
N GLU A 2 18.50 -21.21 -1.53
CA GLU A 2 18.60 -20.37 -2.72
C GLU A 2 17.73 -20.97 -3.82
N THR A 3 16.85 -20.17 -4.38
CA THR A 3 15.98 -20.55 -5.49
C THR A 3 16.63 -20.17 -6.82
N THR A 4 16.42 -20.97 -7.84
CA THR A 4 16.82 -20.68 -9.22
C THR A 4 16.00 -19.51 -9.79
N GLU A 5 16.45 -18.92 -10.89
CA GLU A 5 15.72 -17.83 -11.53
C GLU A 5 14.38 -18.31 -12.12
N GLU A 6 14.32 -19.56 -12.60
CA GLU A 6 13.10 -20.18 -13.10
C GLU A 6 12.07 -20.36 -11.99
N GLU A 7 12.48 -20.87 -10.81
CA GLU A 7 11.61 -21.03 -9.65
C GLU A 7 11.09 -19.67 -9.13
N ARG A 8 11.88 -18.60 -9.21
CA ARG A 8 11.44 -17.26 -8.82
C ARG A 8 10.40 -16.66 -9.74
N ARG A 9 10.37 -17.08 -11.01
CA ARG A 9 9.39 -16.64 -12.02
C ARG A 9 8.16 -17.52 -12.08
N ALA A 10 8.21 -18.73 -11.51
CA ALA A 10 7.09 -19.66 -11.51
C ALA A 10 5.96 -19.17 -10.61
N LEU A 11 4.72 -19.30 -11.07
CA LEU A 11 3.54 -19.08 -10.24
C LEU A 11 3.44 -20.23 -9.23
N VAL A 12 3.32 -19.89 -7.94
CA VAL A 12 3.28 -20.86 -6.84
C VAL A 12 1.98 -21.65 -6.83
N LEU A 13 0.88 -21.02 -7.22
CA LEU A 13 -0.47 -21.58 -7.20
C LEU A 13 -0.98 -21.86 -8.61
N THR A 14 -1.69 -22.96 -8.76
CA THR A 14 -2.49 -23.24 -9.95
C THR A 14 -3.83 -22.49 -9.88
N ASP A 15 -4.53 -22.36 -11.00
CA ASP A 15 -5.89 -21.77 -11.03
C ASP A 15 -6.86 -22.54 -10.12
N ALA A 16 -6.72 -23.87 -10.05
CA ALA A 16 -7.52 -24.71 -9.16
C ALA A 16 -7.25 -24.38 -7.67
N ASP A 17 -5.98 -24.17 -7.29
CA ASP A 17 -5.59 -23.77 -5.94
C ASP A 17 -6.17 -22.39 -5.59
N LEU A 18 -6.06 -21.43 -6.52
CA LEU A 18 -6.61 -20.08 -6.34
C LEU A 18 -8.13 -20.11 -6.13
N LEU A 19 -8.85 -20.89 -6.94
CA LEU A 19 -10.30 -21.04 -6.79
C LEU A 19 -10.69 -21.73 -5.48
N ALA A 20 -9.91 -22.70 -5.02
CA ALA A 20 -10.15 -23.36 -3.73
C ALA A 20 -9.96 -22.37 -2.57
N LEU A 21 -8.86 -21.63 -2.55
CA LEU A 21 -8.59 -20.62 -1.54
C LEU A 21 -9.63 -19.50 -1.53
N ALA A 22 -10.05 -19.02 -2.72
CA ALA A 22 -11.09 -18.00 -2.82
C ALA A 22 -12.44 -18.48 -2.25
N ARG A 23 -12.83 -19.74 -2.51
CA ARG A 23 -14.04 -20.33 -1.93
C ARG A 23 -13.96 -20.44 -0.42
N TRP A 24 -12.82 -20.86 0.12
CA TRP A 24 -12.60 -20.93 1.56
C TRP A 24 -12.61 -19.55 2.21
N ALA A 25 -12.02 -18.55 1.57
CA ALA A 25 -12.06 -17.17 2.07
C ALA A 25 -13.51 -16.68 2.22
N VAL A 26 -14.37 -16.92 1.22
CA VAL A 26 -15.80 -16.56 1.28
C VAL A 26 -16.51 -17.32 2.40
N VAL A 27 -16.24 -18.61 2.60
CA VAL A 27 -16.82 -19.41 3.69
C VAL A 27 -16.41 -18.86 5.04
N ILE A 28 -15.14 -18.52 5.21
CA ILE A 28 -14.59 -17.98 6.45
C ILE A 28 -15.20 -16.61 6.74
N GLU A 29 -15.24 -15.71 5.74
CA GLU A 29 -15.85 -14.39 5.88
C GLU A 29 -17.32 -14.46 6.27
N ASN A 30 -18.11 -15.32 5.62
CA ASN A 30 -19.51 -15.55 5.98
C ASN A 30 -19.68 -16.14 7.38
N HIS A 31 -18.76 -16.99 7.83
CA HIS A 31 -18.82 -17.58 9.17
C HIS A 31 -18.60 -16.54 10.27
N TYR A 32 -17.66 -15.63 10.07
CA TYR A 32 -17.32 -14.60 11.05
C TYR A 32 -18.09 -13.29 10.86
N ASP A 33 -18.90 -13.18 9.79
CA ASP A 33 -19.68 -11.99 9.42
C ASP A 33 -18.82 -10.70 9.35
N ARG A 34 -17.61 -10.84 8.83
CA ARG A 34 -16.64 -9.74 8.66
C ARG A 34 -15.49 -10.14 7.74
N PRO A 35 -14.83 -9.17 7.11
CA PRO A 35 -13.60 -9.43 6.33
C PRO A 35 -12.53 -10.11 7.19
N MET A 36 -11.94 -11.15 6.64
CA MET A 36 -10.93 -11.96 7.33
C MET A 36 -9.65 -12.01 6.51
N ASP A 37 -8.55 -11.84 7.21
CA ASP A 37 -7.20 -12.09 6.71
C ASP A 37 -6.88 -13.57 6.94
N ILE A 38 -6.45 -14.30 5.92
CA ILE A 38 -6.20 -15.73 6.01
C ILE A 38 -4.75 -16.06 5.65
N GLU A 39 -4.15 -16.94 6.43
CA GLU A 39 -2.87 -17.55 6.11
C GLU A 39 -3.12 -18.99 5.66
N TRP A 40 -2.39 -19.43 4.66
CA TRP A 40 -2.53 -20.75 4.08
C TRP A 40 -1.15 -21.39 3.82
N ALA A 41 -1.13 -22.70 3.75
CA ALA A 41 0.04 -23.48 3.36
C ALA A 41 -0.36 -24.55 2.34
N LYS A 42 0.58 -24.90 1.46
CA LYS A 42 0.45 -26.04 0.55
C LYS A 42 1.51 -27.08 0.93
N ASP A 43 1.05 -28.28 1.23
CA ASP A 43 1.96 -29.39 1.57
C ASP A 43 2.79 -29.78 0.34
N GLY A 44 4.10 -29.81 0.50
CA GLY A 44 5.03 -30.10 -0.60
C GLY A 44 5.04 -31.55 -1.06
N VAL A 45 4.45 -32.49 -0.28
CA VAL A 45 4.42 -33.91 -0.59
C VAL A 45 3.06 -34.30 -1.16
N SER A 46 1.97 -33.95 -0.46
CA SER A 46 0.60 -34.29 -0.89
C SER A 46 0.04 -33.30 -1.90
N GLY A 47 0.54 -32.05 -1.94
CA GLY A 47 -0.01 -30.95 -2.72
C GLY A 47 -1.31 -30.38 -2.14
N GLU A 48 -1.74 -30.82 -0.95
CA GLU A 48 -2.97 -30.35 -0.31
C GLU A 48 -2.79 -28.92 0.25
N LEU A 49 -3.87 -28.14 0.18
CA LEU A 49 -3.95 -26.80 0.75
C LEU A 49 -4.56 -26.83 2.16
N PHE A 50 -4.06 -26.00 3.03
CA PHE A 50 -4.53 -25.84 4.41
C PHE A 50 -4.67 -24.36 4.75
N ILE A 51 -5.75 -24.00 5.46
CA ILE A 51 -5.82 -22.72 6.15
C ILE A 51 -5.10 -22.88 7.48
N VAL A 52 -4.08 -22.07 7.70
CA VAL A 52 -3.23 -22.13 8.89
C VAL A 52 -3.72 -21.16 9.95
N GLN A 53 -4.19 -19.99 9.53
CA GLN A 53 -4.72 -18.96 10.39
C GLN A 53 -5.83 -18.19 9.69
N ALA A 54 -6.81 -17.72 10.48
CA ALA A 54 -7.77 -16.71 10.06
C ALA A 54 -7.92 -15.68 11.19
N ARG A 55 -7.79 -14.40 10.86
CA ARG A 55 -7.93 -13.29 11.81
C ARG A 55 -8.79 -12.18 11.22
N PRO A 56 -9.56 -11.44 12.03
CA PRO A 56 -10.30 -10.28 11.52
C PRO A 56 -9.36 -9.28 10.86
N GLU A 57 -9.73 -8.84 9.65
CA GLU A 57 -9.05 -7.76 8.97
C GLU A 57 -9.38 -6.45 9.70
N THR A 58 -8.38 -5.83 10.34
CA THR A 58 -8.58 -4.72 11.28
C THR A 58 -8.74 -3.36 10.60
N VAL A 59 -8.26 -3.22 9.36
CA VAL A 59 -8.27 -1.94 8.62
C VAL A 59 -9.61 -1.72 7.94
N GLN A 60 -10.15 -2.74 7.30
CA GLN A 60 -11.45 -2.65 6.63
C GLN A 60 -12.61 -2.59 7.65
N ALA A 61 -12.50 -3.32 8.76
CA ALA A 61 -13.51 -3.33 9.81
C ALA A 61 -13.65 -1.97 10.54
N ARG A 62 -12.59 -1.15 10.59
CA ARG A 62 -12.64 0.21 11.13
C ARG A 62 -13.21 1.24 10.15
N ARG A 63 -13.32 0.90 8.87
CA ARG A 63 -13.90 1.73 7.82
C ARG A 63 -15.38 1.40 7.54
N SER A 64 -16.11 0.98 8.57
CA SER A 64 -17.56 0.85 8.53
C SER A 64 -18.22 2.24 8.54
N GLY A 65 -18.17 2.88 7.43
CA GLY A 65 -18.82 4.14 7.12
C GLY A 65 -18.57 4.42 5.65
N ALA A 66 -19.61 4.69 4.90
CA ALA A 66 -19.54 5.08 3.50
C ALA A 66 -18.90 6.46 3.35
N THR A 67 -17.71 6.67 3.96
CA THR A 67 -16.97 7.95 3.94
C THR A 67 -15.68 7.79 3.17
N LEU A 68 -15.47 8.64 2.17
CA LEU A 68 -14.21 8.78 1.47
C LEU A 68 -13.41 9.93 2.08
N THR A 69 -12.26 9.62 2.66
CA THR A 69 -11.35 10.63 3.19
C THR A 69 -10.27 10.92 2.15
N SER A 70 -10.15 12.18 1.75
CA SER A 70 -9.07 12.67 0.89
C SER A 70 -8.20 13.67 1.64
N TYR A 71 -6.92 13.66 1.31
CA TYR A 71 -5.93 14.56 1.91
C TYR A 71 -5.35 15.46 0.82
N GLU A 72 -5.22 16.73 1.14
CA GLU A 72 -4.55 17.73 0.31
C GLU A 72 -3.43 18.36 1.13
N VAL A 73 -2.22 18.36 0.56
CA VAL A 73 -1.05 18.97 1.20
C VAL A 73 -0.67 20.21 0.43
N SER A 74 -0.71 21.35 1.10
CA SER A 74 -0.36 22.65 0.55
C SER A 74 0.65 23.37 1.43
N ASP A 75 1.18 24.49 0.96
CA ASP A 75 2.17 25.32 1.69
C ASP A 75 3.35 24.49 2.22
N HIS A 76 3.76 23.48 1.47
CA HIS A 76 4.89 22.62 1.82
C HIS A 76 6.25 23.25 1.47
N GLY A 77 7.27 22.90 2.23
CA GLY A 77 8.66 23.23 1.94
C GLY A 77 9.23 22.42 0.74
N PRO A 78 10.53 22.52 0.50
CA PRO A 78 11.19 21.76 -0.55
C PRO A 78 10.96 20.25 -0.43
N LEU A 79 10.87 19.58 -1.58
CA LEU A 79 10.87 18.12 -1.66
C LEU A 79 12.25 17.59 -1.22
N LEU A 80 12.27 16.70 -0.24
CA LEU A 80 13.48 16.06 0.26
C LEU A 80 13.70 14.69 -0.35
N LEU A 81 12.63 13.87 -0.38
CA LEU A 81 12.69 12.48 -0.83
C LEU A 81 11.38 12.07 -1.51
N GLU A 82 11.50 11.10 -2.41
CA GLU A 82 10.38 10.35 -2.96
C GLU A 82 10.59 8.85 -2.74
N GLY A 83 9.48 8.12 -2.70
CA GLY A 83 9.44 6.66 -2.59
C GLY A 83 8.07 6.12 -2.95
N LEU A 84 7.84 4.86 -2.67
CA LEU A 84 6.53 4.24 -2.88
C LEU A 84 5.57 4.68 -1.77
N SER A 85 4.40 5.15 -2.18
CA SER A 85 3.32 5.55 -1.29
C SER A 85 2.64 4.33 -0.66
N VAL A 86 2.38 4.40 0.62
CA VAL A 86 1.61 3.42 1.38
C VAL A 86 0.49 4.15 2.13
N GLY A 87 -0.74 3.80 1.79
CA GLY A 87 -1.92 4.52 2.27
C GLY A 87 -2.21 5.76 1.42
N SER A 88 -3.13 6.61 1.91
CA SER A 88 -3.57 7.85 1.24
C SER A 88 -3.42 9.07 2.13
N GLY A 89 -2.90 8.91 3.34
CA GLY A 89 -2.79 9.96 4.34
C GLY A 89 -1.60 10.88 4.16
N ALA A 90 -1.55 11.90 5.01
CA ALA A 90 -0.40 12.76 5.19
C ALA A 90 -0.23 13.06 6.68
N ALA A 91 1.01 13.26 7.11
CA ALA A 91 1.32 13.61 8.49
C ALA A 91 2.56 14.49 8.57
N THR A 92 2.58 15.36 9.57
CA THR A 92 3.72 16.19 9.91
C THR A 92 4.26 15.79 11.29
N GLY A 93 5.56 15.75 11.44
CA GLY A 93 6.19 15.42 12.73
C GLY A 93 7.70 15.59 12.70
N GLN A 94 8.30 15.41 13.86
CA GLN A 94 9.74 15.38 13.98
C GLN A 94 10.30 14.01 13.57
N VAL A 95 11.41 14.01 12.89
CA VAL A 95 12.17 12.81 12.55
C VAL A 95 12.70 12.17 13.83
N CYS A 96 12.37 10.91 14.04
CA CYS A 96 13.05 10.05 14.98
C CYS A 96 13.63 8.85 14.22
N ARG A 97 14.95 8.87 14.07
CA ARG A 97 15.68 7.81 13.40
C ARG A 97 16.04 6.71 14.38
N LEU A 98 15.65 5.49 14.08
CA LEU A 98 16.00 4.30 14.84
C LEU A 98 16.77 3.32 13.96
N ASP A 99 17.83 2.75 14.51
CA ASP A 99 18.63 1.71 13.86
C ASP A 99 18.17 0.30 14.29
N SER A 100 17.49 0.18 15.46
CA SER A 100 16.94 -1.07 16.00
C SER A 100 15.59 -0.81 16.67
N PRO A 101 14.66 -1.79 16.67
CA PRO A 101 13.41 -1.71 17.45
C PRO A 101 13.66 -1.62 18.96
N ASP A 102 14.81 -2.10 19.45
CA ASP A 102 15.20 -2.00 20.88
C ASP A 102 15.34 -0.56 21.37
N GLU A 103 15.53 0.38 20.45
CA GLU A 103 15.57 1.80 20.76
C GLU A 103 14.17 2.42 20.89
N GLY A 104 13.13 1.62 20.82
CA GLY A 104 11.73 2.06 20.82
C GLY A 104 11.34 2.93 22.02
N ASP A 105 12.00 2.80 23.17
CA ASP A 105 11.72 3.60 24.37
C ASP A 105 11.98 5.10 24.14
N ARG A 106 12.93 5.46 23.29
CA ARG A 106 13.23 6.86 22.97
C ARG A 106 12.33 7.44 21.87
N PHE A 107 11.44 6.65 21.28
CA PHE A 107 10.57 7.11 20.19
C PHE A 107 9.39 7.94 20.73
N PRO A 108 9.29 9.23 20.41
CA PRO A 108 8.18 10.06 20.86
C PRO A 108 6.90 9.72 20.08
N THR A 109 5.77 9.63 20.78
CA THR A 109 4.47 9.46 20.13
C THR A 109 4.18 10.63 19.18
N GLY A 110 3.76 10.34 17.96
CA GLY A 110 3.50 11.33 16.93
C GLY A 110 4.74 11.78 16.14
N ALA A 111 5.91 11.22 16.42
CA ALA A 111 7.10 11.42 15.60
C ALA A 111 7.01 10.63 14.27
N ILE A 112 7.87 10.97 13.32
CA ILE A 112 8.01 10.24 12.07
C ILE A 112 9.17 9.26 12.22
N LEU A 113 8.83 7.97 12.12
CA LEU A 113 9.83 6.90 12.17
C LEU A 113 10.65 6.89 10.87
N VAL A 114 11.96 6.98 11.01
CA VAL A 114 12.91 6.82 9.90
C VAL A 114 13.83 5.65 10.20
N ALA A 115 13.81 4.62 9.34
CA ALA A 115 14.59 3.42 9.51
C ALA A 115 15.12 2.91 8.16
N ASP A 116 16.09 2.01 8.19
CA ASP A 116 16.58 1.36 6.96
C ASP A 116 15.52 0.42 6.38
N ALA A 117 14.96 -0.45 7.21
CA ALA A 117 13.83 -1.33 6.95
C ALA A 117 13.12 -1.65 8.27
N THR A 118 11.94 -2.24 8.23
CA THR A 118 11.25 -2.74 9.43
C THR A 118 10.95 -4.23 9.32
N ASP A 119 10.81 -4.87 10.48
CA ASP A 119 10.39 -6.24 10.70
C ASP A 119 9.30 -6.30 11.78
N PRO A 120 8.76 -7.48 12.17
CA PRO A 120 7.67 -7.56 13.14
C PRO A 120 7.93 -6.92 14.49
N ASP A 121 9.17 -6.83 14.95
CA ASP A 121 9.52 -6.25 16.24
C ASP A 121 9.35 -4.72 16.30
N TRP A 122 9.22 -4.07 15.11
CA TRP A 122 8.97 -2.64 14.99
C TRP A 122 7.51 -2.22 15.23
N VAL A 123 6.57 -3.15 15.26
CA VAL A 123 5.13 -2.84 15.37
C VAL A 123 4.81 -1.90 16.54
N PRO A 124 5.35 -2.07 17.76
CA PRO A 124 5.07 -1.17 18.88
C PRO A 124 5.51 0.28 18.64
N VAL A 125 6.59 0.48 17.88
CA VAL A 125 7.06 1.81 17.48
C VAL A 125 6.16 2.39 16.40
N MET A 126 5.84 1.59 15.37
CA MET A 126 5.00 2.01 14.25
C MET A 126 3.60 2.42 14.69
N GLN A 127 3.03 1.80 15.73
CA GLN A 127 1.74 2.17 16.31
C GLN A 127 1.72 3.59 16.91
N ARG A 128 2.87 4.10 17.33
CA ARG A 128 3.01 5.45 17.91
C ARG A 128 3.45 6.48 16.89
N ALA A 129 3.86 6.05 15.69
CA ALA A 129 4.36 6.91 14.64
C ALA A 129 3.24 7.68 13.94
N ALA A 130 3.47 8.96 13.63
CA ALA A 130 2.60 9.75 12.76
C ALA A 130 2.76 9.34 11.28
N ALA A 131 3.96 8.95 10.88
CA ALA A 131 4.29 8.41 9.58
C ALA A 131 5.55 7.54 9.65
N VAL A 132 5.79 6.73 8.61
CA VAL A 132 6.97 5.87 8.48
C VAL A 132 7.69 6.18 7.18
N VAL A 133 9.04 6.29 7.23
CA VAL A 133 9.87 6.45 6.05
C VAL A 133 11.02 5.44 6.11
N THR A 134 11.19 4.64 5.04
CA THR A 134 12.26 3.63 5.01
C THR A 134 13.14 3.74 3.77
N ASN A 135 14.42 3.41 3.92
CA ASN A 135 15.34 3.30 2.78
C ASN A 135 14.94 2.16 1.86
N ARG A 136 14.71 0.99 2.44
CA ARG A 136 14.35 -0.24 1.73
C ARG A 136 12.89 -0.58 1.91
N GLY A 137 12.35 -1.28 0.94
CA GLY A 137 11.00 -1.80 0.98
C GLY A 137 10.24 -1.56 -0.32
N GLY A 138 9.29 -2.42 -0.57
CA GLY A 138 8.36 -2.35 -1.67
C GLY A 138 6.92 -2.39 -1.16
N ARG A 139 5.94 -2.54 -2.06
CA ARG A 139 4.50 -2.59 -1.73
C ARG A 139 4.11 -3.76 -0.81
N THR A 140 4.92 -4.80 -0.77
CA THR A 140 4.75 -6.02 0.03
C THR A 140 5.75 -6.14 1.18
N SER A 141 6.55 -5.10 1.45
CA SER A 141 7.45 -5.08 2.59
C SER A 141 6.67 -5.01 3.91
N HIS A 142 7.30 -5.45 5.00
CA HIS A 142 6.71 -5.36 6.34
C HIS A 142 6.26 -3.93 6.67
N ALA A 143 7.10 -2.93 6.42
CA ALA A 143 6.73 -1.52 6.60
C ALA A 143 5.43 -1.16 5.88
N ALA A 144 5.28 -1.61 4.63
CA ALA A 144 4.11 -1.30 3.82
C ALA A 144 2.85 -2.03 4.31
N ILE A 145 2.97 -3.29 4.67
CA ILE A 145 1.83 -4.10 5.16
C ILE A 145 1.32 -3.52 6.47
N VAL A 146 2.20 -3.40 7.47
CA VAL A 146 1.84 -2.94 8.81
C VAL A 146 1.35 -1.48 8.80
N SER A 147 1.98 -0.59 8.02
CA SER A 147 1.50 0.79 7.91
C SER A 147 0.08 0.88 7.35
N ARG A 148 -0.30 0.02 6.38
CA ARG A 148 -1.69 -0.09 5.91
C ARG A 148 -2.63 -0.59 7.01
N GLU A 149 -2.22 -1.61 7.75
CA GLU A 149 -3.00 -2.17 8.85
C GLU A 149 -3.24 -1.14 9.96
N LEU A 150 -2.23 -0.36 10.29
CA LEU A 150 -2.31 0.68 11.30
C LEU A 150 -2.99 1.96 10.81
N GLY A 151 -3.16 2.14 9.49
CA GLY A 151 -3.64 3.37 8.89
C GLY A 151 -2.62 4.52 8.96
N VAL A 152 -1.35 4.22 9.17
CA VAL A 152 -0.26 5.19 9.25
C VAL A 152 0.31 5.40 7.84
N PRO A 153 0.39 6.63 7.32
CA PRO A 153 0.99 6.88 6.02
C PRO A 153 2.47 6.51 6.03
N ALA A 154 2.94 5.83 4.96
CA ALA A 154 4.35 5.51 4.86
C ALA A 154 4.91 5.73 3.45
N VAL A 155 6.18 6.13 3.40
CA VAL A 155 6.95 6.26 2.17
C VAL A 155 8.12 5.26 2.26
N VAL A 156 8.05 4.21 1.45
CA VAL A 156 9.04 3.12 1.50
C VAL A 156 9.92 3.12 0.25
N GLY A 157 11.12 2.56 0.37
CA GLY A 157 12.03 2.46 -0.78
C GLY A 157 12.66 3.80 -1.20
N THR A 158 12.86 4.72 -0.28
CA THR A 158 13.47 6.04 -0.57
C THR A 158 14.97 6.00 -0.82
N VAL A 159 15.61 4.87 -0.57
CA VAL A 159 17.05 4.59 -0.69
C VAL A 159 17.92 5.32 0.34
N THR A 160 17.64 6.59 0.64
CA THR A 160 18.54 7.46 1.41
C THR A 160 17.92 8.16 2.61
N ALA A 161 16.73 7.75 3.09
CA ALA A 161 16.02 8.45 4.16
C ALA A 161 16.87 8.61 5.43
N THR A 162 17.53 7.55 5.86
CA THR A 162 18.39 7.59 7.08
C THR A 162 19.59 8.52 6.96
N ALA A 163 20.04 8.81 5.75
CA ALA A 163 21.16 9.74 5.48
C ALA A 163 20.65 11.18 5.26
N ALA A 164 19.50 11.34 4.60
CA ALA A 164 18.98 12.65 4.19
C ALA A 164 18.14 13.34 5.27
N LEU A 165 17.52 12.57 6.16
CA LEU A 165 16.63 13.10 7.20
C LEU A 165 17.37 13.12 8.55
N ALA A 166 17.76 14.32 8.98
CA ALA A 166 18.45 14.50 10.25
C ALA A 166 17.48 14.29 11.43
N GLU A 167 17.98 13.73 12.53
CA GLU A 167 17.27 13.55 13.79
C GLU A 167 16.65 14.87 14.27
N GLY A 168 15.41 14.84 14.74
CA GLY A 168 14.69 16.02 15.24
C GLY A 168 14.21 17.01 14.17
N ARG A 169 14.54 16.82 12.89
CA ARG A 169 14.09 17.67 11.79
C ARG A 169 12.58 17.58 11.65
N GLN A 170 11.91 18.72 11.51
CA GLN A 170 10.49 18.77 11.22
C GLN A 170 10.27 18.49 9.73
N ILE A 171 9.42 17.52 9.40
CA ILE A 171 9.10 17.14 8.04
C ILE A 171 7.62 16.83 7.85
N THR A 172 7.16 16.84 6.61
CA THR A 172 5.82 16.37 6.23
C THR A 172 5.94 15.21 5.28
N VAL A 173 5.27 14.11 5.61
CA VAL A 173 5.14 12.91 4.79
C VAL A 173 3.77 12.92 4.12
N SER A 174 3.71 12.76 2.81
CA SER A 174 2.47 12.75 2.04
C SER A 174 2.36 11.52 1.16
N CYS A 175 1.28 10.79 1.33
CA CYS A 175 0.81 9.71 0.46
C CYS A 175 -0.44 10.10 -0.36
N ALA A 176 -0.83 11.37 -0.33
CA ALA A 176 -2.03 11.90 -1.00
C ALA A 176 -1.92 11.93 -2.53
N GLY A 177 -0.71 11.87 -3.07
CA GLY A 177 -0.44 11.97 -4.51
C GLY A 177 -0.56 10.67 -5.31
N GLY A 178 -1.14 9.61 -4.75
CA GLY A 178 -1.28 8.31 -5.41
C GLY A 178 -0.08 7.39 -5.15
N ASP A 179 0.54 6.83 -6.19
CA ASP A 179 1.59 5.81 -6.07
C ASP A 179 2.94 6.33 -5.56
N VAL A 180 3.18 7.63 -5.70
CA VAL A 180 4.43 8.27 -5.26
C VAL A 180 4.21 8.96 -3.93
N GLY A 181 4.91 8.48 -2.92
CA GLY A 181 5.00 9.11 -1.61
C GLY A 181 6.09 10.17 -1.59
N ARG A 182 5.83 11.29 -0.93
CA ARG A 182 6.73 12.45 -0.87
C ARG A 182 7.03 12.86 0.54
N VAL A 183 8.25 13.28 0.76
CA VAL A 183 8.71 13.84 2.04
C VAL A 183 9.17 15.27 1.79
N PHE A 184 8.52 16.22 2.47
CA PHE A 184 8.80 17.65 2.35
C PHE A 184 9.47 18.19 3.61
N ASP A 185 10.27 19.21 3.45
CA ASP A 185 10.88 19.94 4.58
C ASP A 185 9.84 20.77 5.34
N GLY A 186 9.95 20.77 6.65
CA GLY A 186 9.11 21.57 7.51
C GLY A 186 7.66 21.05 7.63
N THR A 187 6.81 21.93 8.17
CA THR A 187 5.39 21.69 8.38
C THR A 187 4.61 22.20 7.19
N ALA A 188 3.80 21.34 6.57
CA ALA A 188 2.85 21.72 5.54
C ALA A 188 1.43 21.84 6.09
N ALA A 189 0.58 22.57 5.40
CA ALA A 189 -0.85 22.59 5.67
C ALA A 189 -1.49 21.30 5.09
N ILE A 190 -2.10 20.51 5.97
CA ILE A 190 -2.81 19.29 5.60
C ILE A 190 -4.30 19.54 5.76
N THR A 191 -5.02 19.56 4.65
CA THR A 191 -6.47 19.66 4.63
C THR A 191 -7.07 18.28 4.42
N THR A 192 -7.96 17.88 5.32
CA THR A 192 -8.71 16.64 5.22
C THR A 192 -10.12 16.94 4.75
N ARG A 193 -10.58 16.28 3.70
CA ARG A 193 -11.96 16.33 3.23
C ARG A 193 -12.59 14.96 3.39
N GLU A 194 -13.72 14.92 4.07
CA GLU A 194 -14.54 13.72 4.21
C GLU A 194 -15.79 13.86 3.36
N LEU A 195 -16.03 12.89 2.52
CA LEU A 195 -17.23 12.78 1.70
C LEU A 195 -17.98 11.54 2.16
N ALA A 196 -19.18 11.75 2.72
CA ALA A 196 -20.10 10.64 2.97
C ALA A 196 -20.65 10.16 1.64
N LEU A 197 -20.42 8.90 1.30
CA LEU A 197 -20.86 8.34 0.00
C LEU A 197 -22.37 8.21 -0.07
N ASP A 198 -23.03 8.08 1.08
CA ASP A 198 -24.49 8.01 1.19
C ASP A 198 -25.16 9.36 0.87
N ASP A 199 -24.42 10.48 0.96
CA ASP A 199 -24.91 11.81 0.62
C ASP A 199 -24.84 12.13 -0.88
N ILE A 200 -24.26 11.22 -1.69
CA ILE A 200 -24.17 11.40 -3.14
C ILE A 200 -25.55 11.07 -3.75
N PRO A 201 -26.19 12.04 -4.41
CA PRO A 201 -27.53 11.83 -4.95
C PRO A 201 -27.51 10.83 -6.11
N ASP A 202 -28.54 10.02 -6.21
CA ASP A 202 -28.77 9.19 -7.38
C ASP A 202 -28.97 10.07 -8.62
N THR A 203 -28.31 9.71 -9.71
CA THR A 203 -28.40 10.43 -10.96
C THR A 203 -29.05 9.58 -12.05
N ASN A 204 -29.82 10.22 -12.94
CA ASN A 204 -30.40 9.55 -14.12
C ASN A 204 -29.35 9.21 -15.18
N THR A 205 -28.15 9.72 -15.03
CA THR A 205 -27.00 9.48 -15.94
C THR A 205 -26.01 8.57 -15.21
N ASN A 206 -25.58 7.51 -15.89
CA ASN A 206 -24.54 6.63 -15.37
C ASN A 206 -23.20 7.36 -15.29
N VAL A 207 -22.75 7.62 -14.07
CA VAL A 207 -21.41 8.17 -13.84
C VAL A 207 -20.42 7.02 -13.85
N MET A 208 -19.36 7.12 -14.66
CA MET A 208 -18.33 6.12 -14.79
C MET A 208 -16.95 6.75 -14.55
N VAL A 209 -16.00 5.96 -14.05
CA VAL A 209 -14.63 6.43 -13.80
C VAL A 209 -13.70 6.11 -14.96
N ASN A 210 -12.75 7.01 -15.22
CA ASN A 210 -11.66 6.76 -16.14
C ASN A 210 -10.47 6.20 -15.37
N LEU A 211 -10.03 5.00 -15.71
CA LEU A 211 -8.95 4.30 -15.04
C LEU A 211 -7.65 4.42 -15.86
N ALA A 212 -6.64 5.05 -15.26
CA ALA A 212 -5.29 5.12 -15.82
C ALA A 212 -4.27 4.28 -15.03
N ASN A 213 -4.57 4.02 -13.73
CA ASN A 213 -3.75 3.24 -12.82
C ASN A 213 -4.58 2.08 -12.25
N PRO A 214 -4.18 0.81 -12.46
CA PRO A 214 -4.90 -0.36 -11.95
C PRO A 214 -5.08 -0.35 -10.42
N GLY A 215 -4.09 0.15 -9.67
CA GLY A 215 -4.16 0.25 -8.21
C GLY A 215 -5.26 1.19 -7.73
N ALA A 216 -5.61 2.20 -8.52
CA ALA A 216 -6.68 3.13 -8.20
C ALA A 216 -8.08 2.46 -8.24
N ALA A 217 -8.26 1.38 -9.02
CA ALA A 217 -9.53 0.66 -9.09
C ALA A 217 -9.97 0.14 -7.72
N LEU A 218 -9.04 -0.39 -6.92
CA LEU A 218 -9.29 -0.87 -5.57
C LEU A 218 -9.65 0.25 -4.59
N ASN A 219 -9.17 1.46 -4.82
CA ASN A 219 -9.51 2.63 -4.00
C ASN A 219 -10.89 3.19 -4.36
N TRP A 220 -11.30 3.06 -5.63
CA TRP A 220 -12.51 3.68 -6.16
C TRP A 220 -13.72 2.74 -6.26
N TRP A 221 -13.55 1.44 -5.96
CA TRP A 221 -14.64 0.47 -6.05
C TRP A 221 -15.85 0.82 -5.18
N ARG A 222 -15.63 1.59 -4.10
CA ARG A 222 -16.70 2.06 -3.19
C ARG A 222 -17.45 3.27 -3.70
N LEU A 223 -16.94 3.96 -4.72
CA LEU A 223 -17.67 5.10 -5.28
C LEU A 223 -18.96 4.63 -5.94
N PRO A 224 -20.08 5.36 -5.77
CA PRO A 224 -21.35 5.04 -6.39
C PRO A 224 -21.30 5.32 -7.89
N THR A 225 -20.53 4.52 -8.59
CA THR A 225 -20.33 4.63 -10.05
C THR A 225 -20.85 3.39 -10.74
N ALA A 226 -21.32 3.55 -11.98
CA ALA A 226 -21.78 2.43 -12.81
C ALA A 226 -20.63 1.55 -13.33
N GLY A 227 -19.38 1.87 -13.00
CA GLY A 227 -18.20 1.10 -13.35
C GLY A 227 -17.11 1.93 -14.05
N ILE A 228 -16.24 1.24 -14.80
CA ILE A 228 -15.15 1.85 -15.55
C ILE A 228 -15.64 2.21 -16.94
N GLY A 229 -15.69 3.52 -17.26
CA GLY A 229 -16.07 4.03 -18.56
C GLY A 229 -14.94 3.99 -19.59
N LEU A 230 -13.71 4.23 -19.13
CA LEU A 230 -12.51 4.17 -19.97
C LEU A 230 -11.32 3.65 -19.15
N ALA A 231 -10.75 2.52 -19.56
CA ALA A 231 -9.42 2.11 -19.14
C ALA A 231 -8.38 2.71 -20.12
N ARG A 232 -7.55 3.63 -19.63
CA ARG A 232 -6.49 4.26 -20.43
C ARG A 232 -5.31 3.29 -20.58
N MET A 233 -5.45 2.34 -21.49
CA MET A 233 -4.48 1.25 -21.70
C MET A 233 -3.07 1.77 -21.99
N ALA A 234 -2.90 2.89 -22.68
CA ALA A 234 -1.58 3.47 -22.97
C ALA A 234 -0.81 3.81 -21.68
N PHE A 235 -1.49 4.37 -20.67
CA PHE A 235 -0.89 4.66 -19.36
C PHE A 235 -0.63 3.38 -18.58
N ILE A 236 -1.59 2.45 -18.56
CA ILE A 236 -1.44 1.17 -17.87
C ILE A 236 -0.25 0.38 -18.42
N ILE A 237 -0.12 0.32 -19.75
CA ILE A 237 0.98 -0.39 -20.41
C ILE A 237 2.31 0.34 -20.18
N GLY A 238 2.35 1.67 -20.34
CA GLY A 238 3.58 2.45 -20.22
C GLY A 238 4.15 2.48 -18.80
N GLU A 239 3.29 2.64 -17.79
CA GLU A 239 3.74 2.86 -16.41
C GLU A 239 3.77 1.59 -15.56
N HIS A 240 2.85 0.63 -15.81
CA HIS A 240 2.73 -0.56 -14.95
C HIS A 240 3.27 -1.84 -15.59
N ILE A 241 3.09 -2.00 -16.91
CA ILE A 241 3.64 -3.16 -17.63
C ILE A 241 5.06 -2.85 -18.07
N ALA A 242 5.35 -1.59 -18.40
CA ALA A 242 6.66 -1.09 -18.85
C ALA A 242 7.23 -1.84 -20.07
N ALA A 243 6.34 -2.45 -20.87
CA ALA A 243 6.71 -3.16 -22.08
C ALA A 243 5.76 -2.75 -23.22
N HIS A 244 6.32 -2.44 -24.38
CA HIS A 244 5.51 -2.12 -25.53
C HIS A 244 4.69 -3.33 -25.99
N PRO A 245 3.39 -3.22 -26.33
CA PRO A 245 2.56 -4.36 -26.74
C PRO A 245 3.15 -5.16 -27.90
N MET A 246 3.83 -4.52 -28.84
CA MET A 246 4.52 -5.20 -29.94
C MET A 246 5.69 -6.06 -29.46
N ALA A 247 6.32 -5.71 -28.34
CA ALA A 247 7.37 -6.50 -27.74
C ALA A 247 6.81 -7.82 -27.17
N LEU A 248 5.62 -7.75 -26.57
CA LEU A 248 4.92 -8.95 -26.07
C LEU A 248 4.36 -9.81 -27.21
N ALA A 249 3.94 -9.18 -28.31
CA ALA A 249 3.41 -9.89 -29.47
C ALA A 249 4.52 -10.54 -30.33
N HIS A 250 5.72 -9.99 -30.30
CA HIS A 250 6.86 -10.44 -31.12
C HIS A 250 8.14 -10.50 -30.29
N PRO A 251 8.21 -11.38 -29.27
CA PRO A 251 9.38 -11.48 -28.39
C PRO A 251 10.67 -11.88 -29.14
N ASP A 252 10.52 -12.59 -30.25
CA ASP A 252 11.61 -12.99 -31.15
C ASP A 252 12.26 -11.82 -31.91
N ARG A 253 11.68 -10.63 -31.90
CA ARG A 253 12.16 -9.42 -32.56
C ARG A 253 12.77 -8.39 -31.61
N ILE A 254 12.89 -8.74 -30.35
CA ILE A 254 13.54 -7.92 -29.34
C ILE A 254 14.99 -8.34 -29.25
N ASP A 255 15.89 -7.45 -29.68
CA ASP A 255 17.29 -7.59 -29.35
C ASP A 255 17.44 -7.27 -27.86
N ALA A 256 17.48 -8.32 -27.03
CA ALA A 256 17.74 -8.16 -25.60
C ALA A 256 19.17 -7.62 -25.45
N PRO A 257 19.39 -6.57 -24.63
CA PRO A 257 20.74 -6.12 -24.29
C PRO A 257 21.46 -7.17 -23.44
#